data_dd0ebd5dff434a305da0784098cbb6c1
#
_entry.id   dd0ebd5dff434a305da0784098cbb6c1
#
_cell.length_a   1.000
_cell.length_b   1.000
_cell.length_c   1.000
_cell.angle_alpha   90.00
_cell.angle_beta   90.00
_cell.angle_gamma   90.00
#
_symmetry.space_group_name_H-M   'P 1'
#
loop_
_entity.id
_entity.type
_entity.pdbx_description
1 polymer ?
#
loop_
_entity_poly.entity_id
_entity_poly.type
_entity_poly.pdbx_seq_one_letter_code
_entity_poly.pdbx_strand_id
1 'polypeptide(L)'
;MSPSNASSTRGFAWRIEAAHQAGKCYLAPFALRRVGKLVVSMNSLRRSMQAFAVFFLGTALAGCSPAPHPKSVTGPAHAPRHVFVIVLENEPFQVTFGEHSPAPYLAHELPKQGSLLTQYFGIGHYSLDNYIAMISGQAPNPETQEDCGVFSEFKRDAPGFDANGQIRGSGCVYPADVKTLANQLQDAGYTWKGYMESMGANPAREASACGHVAIGAVDHTNSATATDQYADKHDPFVYFHSIIDDQAHCAAHVVNLDKLPADLQSLATTPNFSFITPDLCHDGHDAPCKNGEPGGLISADKFLREWVPQILASPAFKQDGLLIVTFDEGTDAAACCGETKPAGAPQPGKFGPGGGRIGAVVVSPFVKAGSVSNVPYNHYSLLRSIEDWFGLPHLGYADQHGLSAFGADVFNVEPPRSKP
;
A
#
# COMPACT_ATOMS: atom_id res chain seq x y z
N MET A 1 -52.72 -28.20 27.03
CA MET A 1 -53.81 -27.83 26.12
C MET A 1 -53.20 -27.21 24.90
N SER A 2 -53.05 -27.96 23.84
CA SER A 2 -52.81 -27.47 22.45
C SER A 2 -54.13 -26.97 21.86
N PRO A 3 -54.12 -26.20 20.75
CA PRO A 3 -53.73 -26.67 19.42
C PRO A 3 -52.93 -25.62 18.60
N SER A 4 -51.94 -26.00 17.78
CA SER A 4 -51.97 -26.36 16.35
C SER A 4 -52.59 -25.34 15.39
N ASN A 5 -51.77 -24.81 14.48
CA ASN A 5 -52.09 -24.81 13.06
C ASN A 5 -50.87 -24.62 12.17
N ALA A 6 -50.78 -25.49 11.20
CA ALA A 6 -49.81 -25.58 10.13
C ALA A 6 -50.35 -24.86 8.87
N SER A 7 -49.46 -24.46 8.00
CA SER A 7 -49.56 -24.33 6.54
C SER A 7 -48.47 -23.37 6.05
N SER A 8 -47.75 -23.52 5.02
CA SER A 8 -47.76 -24.30 3.80
C SER A 8 -46.48 -23.93 3.03
N THR A 9 -45.83 -24.94 2.57
CA THR A 9 -44.68 -24.94 1.66
C THR A 9 -45.01 -24.35 0.30
N ARG A 10 -44.08 -23.51 -0.27
CA ARG A 10 -43.84 -23.51 -1.71
C ARG A 10 -42.35 -23.24 -1.94
N GLY A 11 -41.68 -24.30 -2.41
CA GLY A 11 -40.33 -24.20 -2.91
C GLY A 11 -40.29 -23.56 -4.31
N PHE A 12 -39.28 -22.79 -4.55
CA PHE A 12 -38.82 -22.41 -5.91
C PHE A 12 -37.41 -22.88 -6.09
N ALA A 13 -37.27 -23.89 -6.91
CA ALA A 13 -35.97 -24.35 -7.40
C ALA A 13 -35.56 -23.49 -8.60
N TRP A 14 -34.40 -22.87 -8.53
CA TRP A 14 -33.74 -22.27 -9.67
C TRP A 14 -32.68 -23.21 -10.20
N ARG A 15 -32.84 -23.65 -11.43
CA ARG A 15 -31.81 -24.34 -12.23
C ARG A 15 -30.78 -23.31 -12.67
N ILE A 16 -29.53 -23.62 -12.43
CA ILE A 16 -28.39 -22.90 -13.03
C ILE A 16 -28.07 -23.60 -14.34
N GLU A 17 -28.32 -22.93 -15.46
CA GLU A 17 -27.75 -23.29 -16.75
C GLU A 17 -26.47 -22.46 -16.97
N ALA A 18 -25.38 -23.17 -17.20
CA ALA A 18 -24.10 -22.59 -17.59
C ALA A 18 -24.18 -22.14 -19.06
N ALA A 19 -24.03 -20.85 -19.32
CA ALA A 19 -23.84 -20.33 -20.66
C ALA A 19 -22.42 -19.85 -20.87
N HIS A 20 -21.72 -20.52 -21.76
CA HIS A 20 -20.50 -20.04 -22.42
C HIS A 20 -20.79 -18.74 -23.13
N GLN A 21 -20.07 -17.66 -22.84
CA GLN A 21 -20.11 -16.46 -23.66
C GLN A 21 -18.77 -16.22 -24.36
N ALA A 22 -18.81 -16.50 -25.66
CA ALA A 22 -17.86 -15.95 -26.63
C ALA A 22 -18.11 -14.46 -26.82
N GLY A 23 -17.04 -13.68 -27.04
CA GLY A 23 -17.04 -12.23 -27.16
C GLY A 23 -18.05 -11.69 -28.18
N LYS A 24 -18.82 -10.69 -27.77
CA LYS A 24 -19.64 -9.85 -28.64
C LYS A 24 -19.23 -8.38 -28.49
N CYS A 25 -18.77 -7.81 -29.62
CA CYS A 25 -18.63 -6.37 -29.79
C CYS A 25 -20.00 -5.69 -29.74
N TYR A 26 -20.19 -4.70 -28.89
CA TYR A 26 -21.38 -3.85 -28.90
C TYR A 26 -21.22 -2.67 -29.86
N LEU A 27 -22.14 -2.55 -30.78
CA LEU A 27 -22.33 -1.35 -31.62
C LEU A 27 -23.22 -0.36 -30.89
N ALA A 28 -22.75 0.86 -30.68
CA ALA A 28 -23.53 1.95 -30.13
C ALA A 28 -24.44 2.55 -31.25
N PRO A 29 -25.72 2.90 -30.95
CA PRO A 29 -26.59 3.51 -31.94
C PRO A 29 -26.30 5.01 -32.14
N PHE A 30 -26.03 5.40 -33.37
CA PHE A 30 -25.97 6.81 -33.77
C PHE A 30 -27.37 7.43 -33.77
N ALA A 31 -27.54 8.53 -33.03
CA ALA A 31 -28.75 9.33 -33.04
C ALA A 31 -28.78 10.23 -34.28
N LEU A 32 -29.75 10.01 -35.18
CA LEU A 32 -30.06 10.92 -36.30
C LEU A 32 -30.70 12.21 -35.78
N ARG A 33 -30.02 13.33 -35.91
CA ARG A 33 -30.64 14.66 -35.80
C ARG A 33 -31.35 15.01 -37.10
N ARG A 34 -32.64 15.37 -37.00
CA ARG A 34 -33.45 15.92 -38.10
C ARG A 34 -32.86 17.25 -38.56
N VAL A 35 -32.59 17.34 -39.87
CA VAL A 35 -32.32 18.61 -40.56
C VAL A 35 -33.60 19.06 -41.24
N GLY A 36 -33.96 20.32 -41.02
CA GLY A 36 -35.17 20.93 -41.50
C GLY A 36 -35.20 21.12 -43.04
N LYS A 37 -36.41 21.07 -43.56
CA LYS A 37 -36.72 21.33 -45.01
C LYS A 37 -36.40 22.78 -45.35
N LEU A 38 -35.55 22.98 -46.35
CA LEU A 38 -35.49 24.24 -47.09
C LEU A 38 -36.04 24.00 -48.48
N VAL A 39 -37.13 24.67 -48.81
CA VAL A 39 -37.76 24.70 -50.12
C VAL A 39 -37.05 25.77 -50.96
N VAL A 40 -36.45 25.41 -52.07
CA VAL A 40 -36.05 26.37 -53.11
C VAL A 40 -36.48 25.85 -54.50
N SER A 41 -37.17 26.74 -55.18
CA SER A 41 -37.83 26.64 -56.44
C SER A 41 -36.91 26.29 -57.60
N MET A 42 -37.45 25.48 -58.53
CA MET A 42 -36.87 25.21 -59.88
C MET A 42 -36.94 26.42 -60.77
N ASN A 43 -35.86 26.68 -61.48
CA ASN A 43 -35.95 26.92 -62.96
C ASN A 43 -34.57 26.91 -63.63
N SER A 44 -34.56 26.12 -64.78
CA SER A 44 -33.81 26.26 -66.02
C SER A 44 -32.25 26.32 -66.01
N LEU A 45 -31.53 25.44 -66.58
CA LEU A 45 -31.16 25.39 -68.05
C LEU A 45 -30.22 24.20 -68.32
N ARG A 46 -30.50 23.57 -69.45
CA ARG A 46 -29.72 22.51 -70.13
C ARG A 46 -28.29 22.97 -70.47
N ARG A 47 -27.33 22.05 -70.32
CA ARG A 47 -26.39 21.62 -71.36
C ARG A 47 -25.45 20.53 -70.91
N SER A 48 -25.30 19.57 -71.79
CA SER A 48 -24.44 18.39 -71.78
C SER A 48 -23.05 18.52 -71.22
N MET A 49 -22.61 17.44 -70.49
CA MET A 49 -21.36 16.74 -70.86
C MET A 49 -21.25 15.44 -70.11
N GLN A 50 -20.96 14.36 -70.84
CA GLN A 50 -20.66 13.04 -70.32
C GLN A 50 -19.33 13.09 -69.57
N ALA A 51 -19.32 12.53 -68.37
CA ALA A 51 -18.09 12.17 -67.73
C ALA A 51 -18.29 10.85 -66.93
N PHE A 52 -17.43 9.92 -67.21
CA PHE A 52 -17.34 8.57 -66.67
C PHE A 52 -17.31 8.58 -65.13
N ALA A 53 -18.26 7.91 -64.51
CA ALA A 53 -18.17 7.59 -63.04
C ALA A 53 -17.47 6.26 -62.91
N VAL A 54 -16.23 6.31 -62.46
CA VAL A 54 -15.50 5.14 -61.91
C VAL A 54 -15.90 4.97 -60.47
N PHE A 55 -16.67 3.95 -60.16
CA PHE A 55 -16.98 3.53 -58.79
C PHE A 55 -15.73 2.89 -58.20
N PHE A 56 -15.04 3.62 -57.33
CA PHE A 56 -14.09 3.02 -56.36
C PHE A 56 -14.89 2.50 -55.16
N LEU A 57 -15.04 1.18 -55.11
CA LEU A 57 -15.53 0.48 -53.92
C LEU A 57 -14.38 0.42 -52.93
N GLY A 58 -14.28 1.46 -52.08
CA GLY A 58 -13.34 1.47 -50.98
C GLY A 58 -13.83 0.53 -49.84
N THR A 59 -13.26 -0.64 -49.75
CA THR A 59 -13.39 -1.50 -48.55
C THR A 59 -12.68 -0.83 -47.37
N ALA A 60 -13.46 -0.21 -46.49
CA ALA A 60 -12.96 0.24 -45.19
C ALA A 60 -12.67 -1.00 -44.33
N LEU A 61 -11.43 -1.46 -44.34
CA LEU A 61 -10.92 -2.37 -43.31
C LEU A 61 -10.85 -1.58 -41.99
N ALA A 62 -11.84 -1.77 -41.13
CA ALA A 62 -11.75 -1.35 -39.77
C ALA A 62 -10.66 -2.19 -39.07
N GLY A 63 -9.44 -1.65 -39.02
CA GLY A 63 -8.35 -2.23 -38.26
C GLY A 63 -8.71 -2.13 -36.78
N CYS A 64 -8.99 -3.26 -36.11
CA CYS A 64 -8.94 -3.34 -34.69
C CYS A 64 -7.49 -3.09 -34.31
N SER A 65 -7.16 -1.91 -33.76
CA SER A 65 -5.89 -1.68 -33.09
C SER A 65 -5.83 -2.62 -31.91
N PRO A 66 -4.78 -3.46 -31.76
CA PRO A 66 -4.60 -4.23 -30.55
C PRO A 66 -4.45 -3.24 -29.37
N ALA A 67 -5.07 -3.58 -28.25
CA ALA A 67 -4.87 -2.86 -27.00
C ALA A 67 -3.37 -2.72 -26.74
N PRO A 68 -2.89 -1.58 -26.21
CA PRO A 68 -1.48 -1.43 -25.90
C PRO A 68 -1.08 -2.56 -24.93
N HIS A 69 -0.15 -3.40 -25.37
CA HIS A 69 0.49 -4.37 -24.50
C HIS A 69 1.12 -3.59 -23.34
N PRO A 70 0.98 -4.05 -22.08
CA PRO A 70 1.70 -3.44 -20.97
C PRO A 70 3.19 -3.44 -21.34
N LYS A 71 3.81 -2.26 -21.26
CA LYS A 71 5.25 -2.13 -21.50
C LYS A 71 5.94 -3.09 -20.53
N SER A 72 6.75 -4.02 -21.05
CA SER A 72 7.58 -4.85 -20.18
C SER A 72 8.50 -3.91 -19.42
N VAL A 73 8.28 -3.81 -18.12
CA VAL A 73 9.13 -3.02 -17.23
C VAL A 73 10.44 -3.79 -17.10
N THR A 74 11.46 -3.36 -17.83
CA THR A 74 12.81 -3.91 -17.77
C THR A 74 13.56 -3.25 -16.63
N GLY A 75 13.28 -3.67 -15.41
CA GLY A 75 14.19 -3.38 -14.30
C GLY A 75 15.39 -4.37 -14.31
N PRO A 76 16.38 -4.12 -13.43
CA PRO A 76 17.58 -4.94 -13.35
C PRO A 76 17.27 -6.42 -13.12
N ALA A 77 18.04 -7.30 -13.74
CA ALA A 77 17.76 -8.73 -13.85
C ALA A 77 17.72 -9.52 -12.51
N HIS A 78 18.06 -8.90 -11.38
CA HIS A 78 18.19 -9.56 -10.07
C HIS A 78 17.57 -8.74 -8.91
N ALA A 79 16.60 -7.85 -9.19
CA ALA A 79 15.90 -7.12 -8.14
C ALA A 79 14.61 -7.86 -7.74
N PRO A 80 14.20 -7.78 -6.46
CA PRO A 80 12.87 -8.19 -6.05
C PRO A 80 11.80 -7.45 -6.86
N ARG A 81 10.73 -8.17 -7.24
CA ARG A 81 9.62 -7.60 -7.99
C ARG A 81 8.28 -7.75 -7.27
N HIS A 82 8.27 -8.55 -6.21
CA HIS A 82 7.15 -8.68 -5.30
C HIS A 82 7.66 -8.44 -3.87
N VAL A 83 7.44 -7.23 -3.37
CA VAL A 83 7.90 -6.80 -2.05
C VAL A 83 6.72 -6.76 -1.09
N PHE A 84 6.87 -7.46 0.03
CA PHE A 84 5.90 -7.51 1.12
C PHE A 84 6.52 -6.85 2.35
N VAL A 85 5.83 -5.90 2.95
CA VAL A 85 6.23 -5.26 4.20
C VAL A 85 5.14 -5.52 5.23
N ILE A 86 5.48 -6.16 6.34
CA ILE A 86 4.62 -6.30 7.53
C ILE A 86 5.17 -5.37 8.58
N VAL A 87 4.34 -4.46 9.08
CA VAL A 87 4.70 -3.51 10.14
C VAL A 87 3.93 -3.85 11.40
N LEU A 88 4.67 -4.07 12.48
CA LEU A 88 4.19 -4.32 13.83
C LEU A 88 4.41 -3.06 14.68
N GLU A 89 3.99 -3.07 15.95
CA GLU A 89 3.90 -1.90 16.83
C GLU A 89 4.77 -1.98 18.09
N ASN A 90 5.49 -0.88 18.37
CA ASN A 90 5.99 -0.44 19.69
C ASN A 90 6.93 -1.39 20.45
N GLU A 91 7.64 -2.30 19.80
CA GLU A 91 8.48 -3.25 20.49
C GLU A 91 9.99 -3.03 20.27
N PRO A 92 10.76 -2.85 21.35
CA PRO A 92 12.20 -2.66 21.23
C PRO A 92 12.93 -3.94 20.87
N PHE A 93 14.06 -3.81 20.17
CA PHE A 93 14.88 -4.91 19.70
C PHE A 93 15.18 -5.98 20.74
N GLN A 94 15.51 -5.57 21.97
CA GLN A 94 15.91 -6.50 23.03
C GLN A 94 14.78 -7.39 23.52
N VAL A 95 13.53 -6.88 23.48
CA VAL A 95 12.35 -7.67 23.86
C VAL A 95 11.96 -8.58 22.71
N THR A 96 11.95 -8.05 21.48
CA THR A 96 11.52 -8.80 20.29
C THR A 96 12.49 -9.91 19.91
N PHE A 97 13.79 -9.62 19.86
CA PHE A 97 14.82 -10.54 19.36
C PHE A 97 15.74 -11.10 20.47
N GLY A 98 15.39 -10.86 21.73
CA GLY A 98 16.12 -11.42 22.88
C GLY A 98 15.92 -12.93 23.05
N GLU A 99 16.77 -13.56 23.86
CA GLU A 99 16.76 -15.01 24.10
C GLU A 99 15.41 -15.54 24.60
N HIS A 100 14.69 -14.73 25.40
CA HIS A 100 13.40 -15.09 26.00
C HIS A 100 12.22 -14.36 25.36
N SER A 101 12.33 -14.03 24.08
CA SER A 101 11.25 -13.35 23.36
C SER A 101 9.93 -14.10 23.46
N PRO A 102 8.80 -13.41 23.73
CA PRO A 102 7.46 -14.00 23.68
C PRO A 102 7.01 -14.32 22.24
N ALA A 103 7.79 -13.88 21.21
CA ALA A 103 7.56 -14.12 19.80
C ALA A 103 8.60 -15.07 19.19
N PRO A 104 8.62 -16.38 19.55
CA PRO A 104 9.70 -17.28 19.14
C PRO A 104 9.77 -17.52 17.61
N TYR A 105 8.69 -17.39 16.88
CA TYR A 105 8.73 -17.47 15.42
C TYR A 105 9.48 -16.29 14.83
N LEU A 106 9.12 -15.06 15.22
CA LEU A 106 9.77 -13.85 14.78
C LEU A 106 11.22 -13.78 15.23
N ALA A 107 11.50 -14.12 16.51
CA ALA A 107 12.82 -13.98 17.10
C ALA A 107 13.82 -15.04 16.64
N HIS A 108 13.37 -16.29 16.46
CA HIS A 108 14.29 -17.42 16.34
C HIS A 108 14.09 -18.29 15.10
N GLU A 109 12.88 -18.34 14.52
CA GLU A 109 12.60 -19.19 13.37
C GLU A 109 12.73 -18.41 12.05
N LEU A 110 12.15 -17.23 11.97
CA LEU A 110 12.15 -16.41 10.76
C LEU A 110 13.57 -15.90 10.39
N PRO A 111 14.43 -15.45 11.32
CA PRO A 111 15.80 -15.04 11.01
C PRO A 111 16.67 -16.16 10.42
N LYS A 112 16.37 -17.43 10.72
CA LYS A 112 17.07 -18.57 10.10
C LYS A 112 16.80 -18.71 8.61
N GLN A 113 15.69 -18.12 8.14
CA GLN A 113 15.29 -18.14 6.74
C GLN A 113 15.73 -16.87 5.98
N GLY A 114 16.21 -15.85 6.69
CA GLY A 114 16.53 -14.56 6.14
C GLY A 114 17.75 -13.89 6.79
N SER A 115 17.79 -12.56 6.76
CA SER A 115 18.76 -11.72 7.43
C SER A 115 18.12 -10.94 8.56
N LEU A 116 18.74 -10.95 9.74
CA LEU A 116 18.34 -10.10 10.88
C LEU A 116 19.11 -8.78 10.84
N LEU A 117 18.41 -7.66 10.73
CA LEU A 117 18.96 -6.31 10.79
C LEU A 117 18.91 -5.83 12.25
N THR A 118 20.04 -5.92 12.96
CA THR A 118 20.11 -5.64 14.41
C THR A 118 20.16 -4.16 14.73
N GLN A 119 20.47 -3.31 13.76
CA GLN A 119 20.56 -1.85 13.87
C GLN A 119 19.53 -1.19 12.96
N TYR A 120 18.26 -1.55 13.15
CA TYR A 120 17.15 -0.91 12.46
C TYR A 120 16.36 -0.04 13.46
N PHE A 121 16.00 1.19 13.06
CA PHE A 121 15.46 2.22 13.94
C PHE A 121 14.15 2.79 13.41
N GLY A 122 13.22 3.10 14.31
CA GLY A 122 12.07 3.96 14.04
C GLY A 122 12.50 5.41 13.81
N ILE A 123 11.63 6.19 13.17
CA ILE A 123 11.89 7.61 12.87
C ILE A 123 11.45 8.49 14.03
N GLY A 124 10.29 8.25 14.58
CA GLY A 124 9.68 9.07 15.62
C GLY A 124 8.92 8.28 16.66
N HIS A 125 8.23 8.99 17.51
CA HIS A 125 7.20 8.52 18.42
C HIS A 125 5.98 9.42 18.18
N TYR A 126 4.97 8.89 18.03
CA TYR A 126 3.95 7.94 17.86
C TYR A 126 3.97 7.14 16.54
N SER A 127 2.98 6.22 16.37
CA SER A 127 2.94 5.28 15.26
C SER A 127 2.83 5.96 13.90
N LEU A 128 1.86 6.84 13.70
CA LEU A 128 1.51 7.38 12.38
C LEU A 128 2.68 8.05 11.65
N ASP A 129 3.55 8.77 12.35
CA ASP A 129 4.67 9.45 11.70
C ASP A 129 5.69 8.47 11.10
N ASN A 130 5.85 7.28 11.70
CA ASN A 130 6.66 6.19 11.18
C ASN A 130 6.05 5.56 9.92
N TYR A 131 4.73 5.33 9.92
CA TYR A 131 4.01 4.83 8.73
C TYR A 131 4.08 5.82 7.56
N ILE A 132 3.89 7.11 7.82
CA ILE A 132 4.05 8.18 6.82
C ILE A 132 5.48 8.19 6.26
N ALA A 133 6.49 8.07 7.11
CA ALA A 133 7.91 8.05 6.70
C ALA A 133 8.20 6.88 5.75
N MET A 134 7.66 5.68 6.02
CA MET A 134 7.88 4.47 5.22
C MET A 134 7.39 4.56 3.78
N ILE A 135 6.37 5.40 3.50
CA ILE A 135 5.78 5.47 2.15
C ILE A 135 5.97 6.81 1.46
N SER A 136 6.43 7.86 2.15
CA SER A 136 6.54 9.21 1.57
C SER A 136 7.88 9.89 1.84
N GLY A 137 8.67 9.39 2.77
CA GLY A 137 9.89 10.04 3.20
C GLY A 137 9.67 11.36 3.95
N GLN A 138 8.42 11.68 4.34
CA GLN A 138 8.12 12.88 5.11
C GLN A 138 8.47 12.69 6.59
N ALA A 139 8.98 13.75 7.20
CA ALA A 139 9.28 13.81 8.63
C ALA A 139 8.00 13.99 9.46
N PRO A 140 8.07 13.66 10.78
CA PRO A 140 7.00 13.98 11.72
C PRO A 140 6.60 15.45 11.70
N ASN A 141 5.29 15.71 11.79
CA ASN A 141 4.74 17.02 12.05
C ASN A 141 3.90 16.99 13.34
N PRO A 142 3.48 18.12 13.91
CA PRO A 142 2.78 18.14 15.19
C PRO A 142 1.55 17.22 15.28
N GLU A 143 0.78 17.10 14.18
CA GLU A 143 -0.45 16.30 14.17
C GLU A 143 -0.15 14.80 14.02
N THR A 144 0.81 14.42 13.16
CA THR A 144 1.20 13.01 13.01
C THR A 144 1.87 12.47 14.25
N GLN A 145 2.55 13.33 15.02
CA GLN A 145 3.12 13.02 16.34
C GLN A 145 2.06 12.89 17.47
N GLU A 146 0.80 13.09 17.19
CA GLU A 146 -0.34 12.86 18.08
C GLU A 146 -1.31 11.86 17.44
N ASP A 147 -0.80 11.00 16.53
CA ASP A 147 -1.58 9.98 15.79
C ASP A 147 -2.85 10.55 15.14
N CYS A 148 -2.82 11.82 14.78
CA CYS A 148 -3.95 12.48 14.14
C CYS A 148 -5.30 12.27 14.86
N GLY A 149 -5.36 12.48 16.15
CA GLY A 149 -6.59 12.35 16.93
C GLY A 149 -7.80 13.13 16.38
N VAL A 150 -7.55 14.08 15.48
CA VAL A 150 -8.52 14.67 14.55
C VAL A 150 -7.95 14.52 13.15
N PHE A 151 -8.67 13.86 12.25
CA PHE A 151 -8.28 13.61 10.86
C PHE A 151 -8.31 14.89 10.04
N SER A 152 -7.36 15.80 10.29
CA SER A 152 -7.35 17.18 9.81
C SER A 152 -6.66 17.35 8.47
N GLU A 153 -7.07 18.36 7.70
CA GLU A 153 -6.33 18.80 6.50
C GLU A 153 -4.93 19.31 6.86
N PHE A 154 -3.93 18.97 6.07
CA PHE A 154 -2.60 19.52 6.20
C PHE A 154 -2.58 20.98 5.76
N LYS A 155 -2.13 21.87 6.65
CA LYS A 155 -1.97 23.31 6.40
C LYS A 155 -0.50 23.65 6.20
N ARG A 156 -0.15 24.10 5.01
CA ARG A 156 1.21 24.54 4.69
C ARG A 156 1.55 25.86 5.35
N ASP A 157 2.76 25.95 5.90
CA ASP A 157 3.36 27.20 6.38
C ASP A 157 4.02 27.99 5.24
N ALA A 158 4.43 27.28 4.16
CA ALA A 158 5.06 27.86 2.98
C ALA A 158 4.76 27.02 1.73
N PRO A 159 4.77 27.62 0.53
CA PRO A 159 4.61 26.87 -0.71
C PRO A 159 5.81 25.95 -1.01
N GLY A 160 5.54 24.83 -1.70
CA GLY A 160 6.56 23.89 -2.16
C GLY A 160 7.18 23.03 -1.07
N PHE A 161 8.36 22.54 -1.35
CA PHE A 161 9.15 21.66 -0.49
C PHE A 161 10.47 22.32 -0.13
N ASP A 162 11.08 21.90 0.97
CA ASP A 162 12.45 22.29 1.31
C ASP A 162 13.51 21.53 0.50
N ALA A 163 14.79 21.75 0.81
CA ALA A 163 15.90 21.12 0.09
C ALA A 163 15.98 19.59 0.28
N ASN A 164 15.30 19.06 1.28
CA ASN A 164 15.21 17.63 1.57
C ASN A 164 13.88 17.02 1.10
N GLY A 165 13.11 17.72 0.27
CA GLY A 165 11.81 17.26 -0.19
C GLY A 165 10.72 17.23 0.89
N GLN A 166 10.91 17.97 1.99
CA GLN A 166 9.95 18.01 3.09
C GLN A 166 8.92 19.13 2.88
N ILE A 167 7.64 18.80 3.08
CA ILE A 167 6.58 19.82 3.18
C ILE A 167 6.66 20.48 4.56
N ARG A 168 6.44 21.78 4.62
CA ARG A 168 6.39 22.51 5.88
C ARG A 168 4.97 22.87 6.26
N GLY A 169 4.60 22.60 7.50
CA GLY A 169 3.26 22.81 8.02
C GLY A 169 2.86 21.76 9.04
N SER A 170 1.58 21.63 9.26
CA SER A 170 1.00 20.66 10.20
C SER A 170 -0.37 20.17 9.70
N GLY A 171 -0.69 18.94 9.98
CA GLY A 171 -1.94 18.31 9.62
C GLY A 171 -1.76 16.82 9.29
N CYS A 172 -2.86 16.19 9.06
CA CYS A 172 -2.95 14.73 8.86
C CYS A 172 -2.97 14.36 7.38
N VAL A 173 -3.90 14.93 6.61
CA VAL A 173 -4.12 14.58 5.21
C VAL A 173 -3.25 15.46 4.32
N TYR A 174 -2.18 14.88 3.80
CA TYR A 174 -1.19 15.56 2.98
C TYR A 174 -1.76 15.99 1.62
N PRO A 175 -1.40 17.16 1.09
CA PRO A 175 -1.84 17.63 -0.22
C PRO A 175 -1.45 16.68 -1.36
N ALA A 176 -2.21 16.68 -2.46
CA ALA A 176 -2.04 15.75 -3.59
C ALA A 176 -0.69 15.85 -4.32
N ASP A 177 0.08 16.93 -4.14
CA ASP A 177 1.43 17.07 -4.67
C ASP A 177 2.51 16.43 -3.79
N VAL A 178 2.19 16.02 -2.56
CA VAL A 178 3.04 15.15 -1.73
C VAL A 178 2.89 13.72 -2.23
N LYS A 179 3.92 13.23 -2.91
CA LYS A 179 3.89 11.89 -3.50
C LYS A 179 4.24 10.82 -2.50
N THR A 180 3.70 9.63 -2.75
CA THR A 180 3.99 8.41 -2.01
C THR A 180 4.64 7.37 -2.91
N LEU A 181 5.22 6.35 -2.32
CA LEU A 181 5.69 5.15 -3.03
C LEU A 181 4.57 4.53 -3.91
N ALA A 182 3.32 4.55 -3.44
CA ALA A 182 2.18 4.08 -4.21
C ALA A 182 1.99 4.85 -5.51
N ASN A 183 2.10 6.19 -5.48
CA ASN A 183 2.03 7.02 -6.68
C ASN A 183 3.18 6.71 -7.64
N GLN A 184 4.41 6.59 -7.12
CA GLN A 184 5.58 6.29 -7.95
C GLN A 184 5.48 4.93 -8.63
N LEU A 185 5.04 3.89 -7.89
CA LEU A 185 4.84 2.55 -8.43
C LEU A 185 3.81 2.57 -9.55
N GLN A 186 2.68 3.21 -9.33
CA GLN A 186 1.62 3.35 -10.34
C GLN A 186 2.11 4.09 -11.58
N ASP A 187 2.80 5.22 -11.40
CA ASP A 187 3.35 6.03 -12.50
C ASP A 187 4.38 5.22 -13.33
N ALA A 188 5.11 4.30 -12.67
CA ALA A 188 6.06 3.39 -13.30
C ALA A 188 5.42 2.11 -13.89
N GLY A 189 4.10 1.90 -13.70
CA GLY A 189 3.37 0.75 -14.22
C GLY A 189 3.45 -0.51 -13.34
N TYR A 190 3.84 -0.38 -12.09
CA TYR A 190 3.78 -1.42 -11.07
C TYR A 190 2.46 -1.39 -10.31
N THR A 191 2.09 -2.54 -9.75
CA THR A 191 0.89 -2.68 -8.92
C THR A 191 1.23 -2.64 -7.43
N TRP A 192 0.31 -2.12 -6.62
CA TRP A 192 0.48 -2.05 -5.19
C TRP A 192 -0.85 -2.29 -4.46
N LYS A 193 -0.79 -2.73 -3.21
CA LYS A 193 -1.93 -2.75 -2.27
C LYS A 193 -1.49 -2.55 -0.83
N GLY A 194 -2.33 -1.87 -0.06
CA GLY A 194 -2.36 -1.90 1.39
C GLY A 194 -3.38 -2.92 1.87
N TYR A 195 -2.99 -3.78 2.81
CA TYR A 195 -3.82 -4.81 3.42
C TYR A 195 -3.91 -4.54 4.92
N MET A 196 -5.07 -4.08 5.37
CA MET A 196 -5.31 -3.66 6.75
C MET A 196 -6.22 -4.66 7.45
N GLU A 197 -5.74 -5.30 8.50
CA GLU A 197 -6.56 -6.23 9.27
C GLU A 197 -7.72 -5.49 9.94
N SER A 198 -8.88 -6.12 9.98
CA SER A 198 -10.12 -5.61 10.59
C SER A 198 -10.72 -4.33 9.97
N MET A 199 -10.17 -3.79 8.85
CA MET A 199 -10.76 -2.63 8.17
C MET A 199 -12.22 -2.88 7.82
N GLY A 200 -13.11 -1.95 8.21
CA GLY A 200 -14.56 -2.07 8.00
C GLY A 200 -15.28 -2.97 9.01
N ALA A 201 -14.62 -3.34 10.11
CA ALA A 201 -15.27 -4.06 11.20
C ALA A 201 -16.44 -3.25 11.80
N ASN A 202 -16.37 -1.93 11.73
CA ASN A 202 -17.45 -1.03 12.10
C ASN A 202 -17.89 -0.16 10.90
N PRO A 203 -18.85 -0.62 10.07
CA PRO A 203 -19.27 0.10 8.87
C PRO A 203 -19.92 1.48 9.13
N ALA A 204 -20.23 1.79 10.38
CA ALA A 204 -20.72 3.12 10.76
C ALA A 204 -19.59 4.13 10.96
N ARG A 205 -18.36 3.66 11.12
CA ARG A 205 -17.16 4.46 11.37
C ARG A 205 -16.31 4.59 10.12
N GLU A 206 -16.02 3.47 9.45
CA GLU A 206 -15.20 3.44 8.23
C GLU A 206 -15.70 2.39 7.21
N ALA A 207 -15.31 2.57 5.95
CA ALA A 207 -15.58 1.61 4.89
C ALA A 207 -14.65 0.38 5.00
N SER A 208 -15.05 -0.74 4.40
CA SER A 208 -14.23 -1.98 4.33
C SER A 208 -13.14 -1.93 3.27
N ALA A 209 -12.99 -0.80 2.58
CA ALA A 209 -11.90 -0.49 1.65
C ALA A 209 -11.70 1.03 1.62
N CYS A 210 -10.46 1.50 1.58
CA CYS A 210 -10.12 2.92 1.74
C CYS A 210 -10.78 3.48 3.01
N GLY A 211 -10.65 2.76 4.11
CA GLY A 211 -11.37 3.00 5.34
C GLY A 211 -10.70 4.07 6.19
N HIS A 212 -11.30 5.25 6.27
CA HIS A 212 -10.88 6.35 7.14
C HIS A 212 -12.09 7.15 7.62
N VAL A 213 -11.92 7.93 8.68
CA VAL A 213 -12.95 8.85 9.14
C VAL A 213 -13.05 10.08 8.21
N ALA A 214 -14.14 10.83 8.30
CA ALA A 214 -14.29 12.04 7.50
C ALA A 214 -13.22 13.10 7.88
N ILE A 215 -12.70 13.83 6.90
CA ILE A 215 -11.75 14.92 7.14
C ILE A 215 -12.37 15.94 8.09
N GLY A 216 -11.63 16.29 9.12
CA GLY A 216 -12.05 17.17 10.22
C GLY A 216 -12.81 16.46 11.34
N ALA A 217 -13.09 15.18 11.24
CA ALA A 217 -13.70 14.41 12.33
C ALA A 217 -12.65 13.97 13.37
N VAL A 218 -13.14 13.74 14.60
CA VAL A 218 -12.34 13.04 15.62
C VAL A 218 -12.15 11.60 15.16
N ASP A 219 -10.92 11.14 15.19
CA ASP A 219 -10.63 9.75 14.90
C ASP A 219 -10.85 8.87 16.14
N HIS A 220 -11.76 7.94 16.00
CA HIS A 220 -12.06 6.93 17.02
C HIS A 220 -11.47 5.54 16.69
N THR A 221 -10.75 5.41 15.57
CA THR A 221 -10.10 4.13 15.19
C THR A 221 -8.90 3.80 16.09
N ASN A 222 -8.30 4.82 16.70
CA ASN A 222 -7.18 4.68 17.63
C ASN A 222 -7.53 3.98 18.97
N SER A 223 -8.79 3.55 19.14
CA SER A 223 -9.26 2.89 20.35
C SER A 223 -9.93 1.58 20.03
N ALA A 224 -9.25 0.46 20.31
CA ALA A 224 -9.78 -0.88 20.12
C ALA A 224 -11.04 -1.12 20.96
N THR A 225 -11.96 -1.92 20.41
CA THR A 225 -13.07 -2.54 21.12
C THR A 225 -13.00 -4.06 20.97
N ALA A 226 -13.86 -4.81 21.65
CA ALA A 226 -13.89 -6.27 21.54
C ALA A 226 -14.22 -6.79 20.14
N THR A 227 -14.87 -5.99 19.31
CA THR A 227 -15.37 -6.37 17.98
C THR A 227 -14.81 -5.53 16.84
N ASP A 228 -13.95 -4.56 17.16
CA ASP A 228 -13.42 -3.60 16.21
C ASP A 228 -12.05 -3.13 16.68
N GLN A 229 -11.01 -3.52 15.99
CA GLN A 229 -9.61 -3.28 16.32
C GLN A 229 -8.83 -2.67 15.15
N TYR A 230 -9.48 -2.26 14.08
CA TYR A 230 -8.85 -1.48 13.01
C TYR A 230 -8.42 -0.10 13.50
N ALA A 231 -7.22 0.32 13.12
CA ALA A 231 -6.72 1.67 13.36
C ALA A 231 -6.23 2.27 12.04
N ASP A 232 -6.80 3.41 11.63
CA ASP A 232 -6.39 4.07 10.38
C ASP A 232 -5.00 4.70 10.49
N LYS A 233 -4.52 5.03 11.69
CA LYS A 233 -3.13 5.47 11.92
C LYS A 233 -2.07 4.45 11.45
N HIS A 234 -2.44 3.18 11.30
CA HIS A 234 -1.59 2.13 10.72
C HIS A 234 -1.79 1.94 9.22
N ASP A 235 -2.67 2.74 8.61
CA ASP A 235 -2.92 2.79 7.17
C ASP A 235 -2.40 4.11 6.58
N PRO A 236 -1.10 4.20 6.22
CA PRO A 236 -0.55 5.47 5.77
C PRO A 236 -1.16 5.99 4.47
N PHE A 237 -1.80 5.13 3.68
CA PHE A 237 -2.33 5.50 2.36
C PHE A 237 -3.50 6.46 2.45
N VAL A 238 -4.32 6.37 3.51
CA VAL A 238 -5.50 7.23 3.66
C VAL A 238 -5.15 8.67 4.10
N TYR A 239 -3.91 8.94 4.40
CA TYR A 239 -3.43 10.29 4.79
C TYR A 239 -2.90 11.12 3.61
N PHE A 240 -3.23 10.77 2.36
CA PHE A 240 -2.77 11.50 1.17
C PHE A 240 -3.89 11.75 0.18
N HIS A 241 -4.15 13.02 -0.13
CA HIS A 241 -5.08 13.41 -1.20
C HIS A 241 -4.74 12.80 -2.55
N SER A 242 -3.46 12.53 -2.82
CA SER A 242 -3.03 11.83 -4.04
C SER A 242 -3.57 10.39 -4.14
N ILE A 243 -4.15 9.84 -3.08
CA ILE A 243 -4.75 8.51 -3.01
C ILE A 243 -6.25 8.60 -2.76
N ILE A 244 -6.69 9.31 -1.71
CA ILE A 244 -8.09 9.29 -1.27
C ILE A 244 -9.04 10.10 -2.16
N ASP A 245 -8.54 11.08 -2.93
CA ASP A 245 -9.40 11.90 -3.81
C ASP A 245 -10.01 11.08 -4.97
N ASP A 246 -9.36 10.01 -5.41
CA ASP A 246 -9.97 9.00 -6.27
C ASP A 246 -10.47 7.82 -5.44
N GLN A 247 -11.69 7.95 -4.93
CA GLN A 247 -12.30 6.97 -4.05
C GLN A 247 -12.37 5.55 -4.65
N ALA A 248 -12.61 5.44 -5.96
CA ALA A 248 -12.68 4.15 -6.63
C ALA A 248 -11.30 3.50 -6.74
N HIS A 249 -10.28 4.30 -7.00
CA HIS A 249 -8.89 3.85 -7.02
C HIS A 249 -8.41 3.46 -5.63
N CYS A 250 -8.63 4.30 -4.63
CA CYS A 250 -8.29 4.00 -3.24
C CYS A 250 -8.93 2.69 -2.78
N ALA A 251 -10.24 2.50 -2.99
CA ALA A 251 -10.95 1.29 -2.61
C ALA A 251 -10.48 0.01 -3.34
N ALA A 252 -9.84 0.13 -4.48
CA ALA A 252 -9.25 -1.00 -5.20
C ALA A 252 -7.87 -1.41 -4.66
N HIS A 253 -7.19 -0.50 -3.95
CA HIS A 253 -5.79 -0.67 -3.52
C HIS A 253 -5.62 -0.75 -2.01
N VAL A 254 -6.45 -0.07 -1.23
CA VAL A 254 -6.44 -0.10 0.24
C VAL A 254 -7.60 -0.95 0.70
N VAL A 255 -7.31 -2.17 1.13
CA VAL A 255 -8.32 -3.22 1.32
C VAL A 255 -8.15 -3.93 2.65
N ASN A 256 -9.22 -4.60 3.10
CA ASN A 256 -9.13 -5.50 4.25
C ASN A 256 -8.17 -6.66 3.95
N LEU A 257 -7.41 -7.08 4.96
CA LEU A 257 -6.42 -8.18 4.87
C LEU A 257 -7.02 -9.50 4.36
N ASP A 258 -8.33 -9.70 4.49
CA ASP A 258 -9.03 -10.87 3.98
C ASP A 258 -8.91 -11.08 2.44
N LYS A 259 -8.44 -10.06 1.71
CA LYS A 259 -8.19 -10.13 0.26
C LYS A 259 -6.83 -10.77 -0.07
N LEU A 260 -5.87 -10.74 0.86
CA LEU A 260 -4.51 -11.21 0.62
C LEU A 260 -4.45 -12.68 0.13
N PRO A 261 -5.17 -13.66 0.71
CA PRO A 261 -5.09 -15.04 0.23
C PRO A 261 -5.50 -15.22 -1.24
N ALA A 262 -6.48 -14.44 -1.71
CA ALA A 262 -6.89 -14.50 -3.12
C ALA A 262 -5.82 -13.89 -4.03
N ASP A 263 -5.23 -12.79 -3.61
CA ASP A 263 -4.18 -12.10 -4.39
C ASP A 263 -2.87 -12.92 -4.46
N LEU A 264 -2.57 -13.74 -3.47
CA LEU A 264 -1.38 -14.60 -3.44
C LEU A 264 -1.45 -15.83 -4.39
N GLN A 265 -2.59 -16.10 -5.04
CA GLN A 265 -2.78 -17.32 -5.83
C GLN A 265 -1.94 -17.40 -7.10
N SER A 266 -1.54 -16.27 -7.68
CA SER A 266 -0.77 -16.24 -8.92
C SER A 266 0.09 -14.99 -9.04
N LEU A 267 1.08 -15.02 -9.95
CA LEU A 267 1.88 -13.85 -10.31
C LEU A 267 1.02 -12.67 -10.83
N ALA A 268 -0.07 -12.97 -11.52
CA ALA A 268 -0.90 -11.95 -12.14
C ALA A 268 -1.80 -11.22 -11.12
N THR A 269 -2.10 -11.84 -9.99
CA THR A 269 -2.95 -11.30 -8.94
C THR A 269 -2.16 -10.70 -7.78
N THR A 270 -0.92 -11.17 -7.57
CA THR A 270 -0.06 -10.65 -6.48
C THR A 270 0.49 -9.27 -6.86
N PRO A 271 0.26 -8.21 -6.05
CA PRO A 271 0.84 -6.90 -6.31
C PRO A 271 2.37 -6.91 -6.25
N ASN A 272 3.00 -6.00 -7.00
CA ASN A 272 4.45 -5.78 -6.91
C ASN A 272 4.87 -5.24 -5.53
N PHE A 273 4.01 -4.46 -4.89
CA PHE A 273 4.22 -3.98 -3.54
C PHE A 273 2.99 -4.25 -2.67
N SER A 274 3.18 -4.90 -1.55
CA SER A 274 2.15 -5.23 -0.54
C SER A 274 2.57 -4.69 0.82
N PHE A 275 1.81 -3.75 1.36
CA PHE A 275 2.00 -3.21 2.70
C PHE A 275 0.92 -3.81 3.61
N ILE A 276 1.30 -4.45 4.70
CA ILE A 276 0.43 -5.26 5.53
C ILE A 276 0.53 -4.78 6.97
N THR A 277 -0.62 -4.44 7.57
CA THR A 277 -0.70 -4.04 8.98
C THR A 277 -1.72 -4.90 9.71
N PRO A 278 -1.30 -5.52 10.82
CA PRO A 278 -2.23 -6.13 11.76
C PRO A 278 -3.16 -5.11 12.41
N ASP A 279 -4.23 -5.59 13.02
CA ASP A 279 -5.08 -4.76 13.88
C ASP A 279 -4.45 -4.57 15.28
N LEU A 280 -5.06 -3.73 16.11
CA LEU A 280 -4.57 -3.36 17.44
C LEU A 280 -4.42 -4.55 18.45
N CYS A 281 -4.90 -5.74 18.08
CA CYS A 281 -4.66 -6.94 18.88
C CYS A 281 -3.43 -7.72 18.42
N HIS A 282 -3.15 -7.69 17.12
CA HIS A 282 -2.13 -8.52 16.51
C HIS A 282 -0.86 -7.75 16.12
N ASP A 283 -0.85 -6.43 16.34
CA ASP A 283 0.28 -5.57 15.98
C ASP A 283 1.48 -5.67 16.93
N GLY A 284 1.29 -6.13 18.16
CA GLY A 284 2.37 -6.31 19.15
C GLY A 284 2.30 -5.35 20.33
N HIS A 285 1.45 -4.31 20.29
CA HIS A 285 1.39 -3.27 21.31
C HIS A 285 0.45 -3.61 22.46
N ASP A 286 -0.86 -3.74 22.17
CA ASP A 286 -1.88 -3.89 23.20
C ASP A 286 -1.83 -5.28 23.85
N ALA A 287 -1.70 -5.32 25.19
CA ALA A 287 -1.73 -6.55 25.98
C ALA A 287 -2.44 -6.33 27.33
N PRO A 288 -3.54 -7.05 27.63
CA PRO A 288 -4.29 -7.94 26.73
C PRO A 288 -5.14 -7.19 25.70
N CYS A 289 -5.52 -7.86 24.62
CA CYS A 289 -6.48 -7.34 23.65
C CYS A 289 -7.86 -7.09 24.27
N LYS A 290 -8.64 -6.18 23.67
CA LYS A 290 -10.01 -5.88 24.14
C LYS A 290 -11.00 -7.04 23.95
N ASN A 291 -10.70 -7.98 23.04
CA ASN A 291 -11.47 -9.20 22.83
C ASN A 291 -11.10 -10.36 23.77
N GLY A 292 -10.09 -10.17 24.63
CA GLY A 292 -9.63 -11.16 25.61
C GLY A 292 -8.48 -12.05 25.11
N GLU A 293 -7.95 -11.85 23.91
CA GLU A 293 -6.72 -12.50 23.48
C GLU A 293 -5.51 -11.96 24.24
N PRO A 294 -4.37 -12.68 24.25
CA PRO A 294 -3.19 -12.27 25.00
C PRO A 294 -2.65 -10.89 24.63
N GLY A 295 -2.72 -10.51 23.33
CA GLY A 295 -2.12 -9.29 22.82
C GLY A 295 -0.59 -9.32 22.81
N GLY A 296 0.01 -8.16 22.57
CA GLY A 296 1.45 -7.98 22.52
C GLY A 296 2.16 -8.92 21.56
N LEU A 297 3.44 -9.16 21.79
CA LEU A 297 4.26 -10.05 20.96
C LEU A 297 3.72 -11.48 20.83
N ILE A 298 2.91 -11.97 21.76
CA ILE A 298 2.28 -13.31 21.66
C ILE A 298 1.28 -13.33 20.51
N SER A 299 0.42 -12.32 20.40
CA SER A 299 -0.56 -12.22 19.32
C SER A 299 0.10 -11.86 18.00
N ALA A 300 1.13 -11.02 18.00
CA ALA A 300 1.94 -10.72 16.82
C ALA A 300 2.63 -11.97 16.25
N ASP A 301 3.21 -12.83 17.10
CA ASP A 301 3.83 -14.09 16.66
C ASP A 301 2.81 -15.05 16.04
N LYS A 302 1.59 -15.11 16.60
CA LYS A 302 0.47 -15.89 16.06
C LYS A 302 0.07 -15.37 14.66
N PHE A 303 -0.07 -14.06 14.51
CA PHE A 303 -0.34 -13.41 13.23
C PHE A 303 0.74 -13.74 12.20
N LEU A 304 2.00 -13.61 12.55
CA LEU A 304 3.11 -13.93 11.65
C LEU A 304 3.15 -15.41 11.26
N ARG A 305 2.85 -16.33 12.19
CA ARG A 305 2.75 -17.77 11.91
C ARG A 305 1.62 -18.11 10.94
N GLU A 306 0.57 -17.32 10.90
CA GLU A 306 -0.53 -17.48 9.96
C GLU A 306 -0.19 -16.94 8.58
N TRP A 307 0.31 -15.70 8.49
CA TRP A 307 0.43 -14.98 7.23
C TRP A 307 1.76 -15.21 6.50
N VAL A 308 2.88 -15.25 7.23
CA VAL A 308 4.21 -15.39 6.61
C VAL A 308 4.33 -16.68 5.78
N PRO A 309 3.92 -17.86 6.26
CA PRO A 309 4.02 -19.08 5.44
C PRO A 309 3.20 -18.99 4.14
N GLN A 310 2.05 -18.32 4.14
CA GLN A 310 1.22 -18.13 2.95
C GLN A 310 1.94 -17.23 1.93
N ILE A 311 2.55 -16.14 2.37
CA ILE A 311 3.35 -15.24 1.52
C ILE A 311 4.52 -16.01 0.92
N LEU A 312 5.32 -16.69 1.74
CA LEU A 312 6.51 -17.45 1.30
C LEU A 312 6.15 -18.60 0.36
N ALA A 313 4.96 -19.19 0.49
CA ALA A 313 4.47 -20.25 -0.38
C ALA A 313 3.93 -19.76 -1.72
N SER A 314 3.63 -18.45 -1.87
CA SER A 314 3.03 -17.88 -3.08
C SER A 314 3.94 -18.02 -4.31
N PRO A 315 3.36 -18.15 -5.52
CA PRO A 315 4.15 -18.16 -6.77
C PRO A 315 5.02 -16.92 -6.94
N ALA A 316 4.50 -15.75 -6.55
CA ALA A 316 5.18 -14.47 -6.67
C ALA A 316 6.43 -14.41 -5.77
N PHE A 317 6.29 -14.80 -4.50
CA PHE A 317 7.44 -14.82 -3.59
C PHE A 317 8.52 -15.80 -4.05
N LYS A 318 8.14 -16.99 -4.50
CA LYS A 318 9.10 -18.00 -5.00
C LYS A 318 9.86 -17.54 -6.24
N GLN A 319 9.27 -16.70 -7.07
CA GLN A 319 9.92 -16.19 -8.28
C GLN A 319 10.94 -15.13 -7.95
N ASP A 320 10.54 -14.04 -7.28
CA ASP A 320 11.36 -12.86 -7.03
C ASP A 320 10.89 -12.07 -5.81
N GLY A 321 10.31 -12.77 -4.82
CA GLY A 321 9.75 -12.15 -3.64
C GLY A 321 10.78 -11.67 -2.63
N LEU A 322 10.37 -10.68 -1.86
CA LEU A 322 11.07 -10.20 -0.68
C LEU A 322 10.05 -9.85 0.39
N LEU A 323 10.22 -10.38 1.59
CA LEU A 323 9.41 -10.07 2.77
C LEU A 323 10.28 -9.32 3.78
N ILE A 324 9.75 -8.22 4.30
CA ILE A 324 10.33 -7.47 5.42
C ILE A 324 9.30 -7.50 6.55
N VAL A 325 9.75 -7.87 7.75
CA VAL A 325 8.97 -7.76 8.99
C VAL A 325 9.72 -6.83 9.91
N THR A 326 9.10 -5.75 10.35
CA THR A 326 9.65 -4.75 11.26
C THR A 326 8.57 -4.19 12.16
N PHE A 327 8.96 -3.29 13.05
CA PHE A 327 8.06 -2.49 13.88
C PHE A 327 8.09 -1.04 13.42
N ASP A 328 7.13 -0.25 13.83
CA ASP A 328 7.09 1.18 13.58
C ASP A 328 8.10 1.93 14.46
N GLU A 329 8.02 1.71 15.78
CA GLU A 329 8.89 2.32 16.79
C GLU A 329 9.23 1.37 17.93
N GLY A 330 10.19 1.76 18.75
CA GLY A 330 10.56 1.09 20.00
C GLY A 330 10.18 1.95 21.22
N THR A 331 10.75 1.61 22.37
CA THR A 331 10.46 2.30 23.64
C THR A 331 11.50 3.36 24.04
N ASP A 332 12.65 3.41 23.33
CA ASP A 332 13.66 4.45 23.53
C ASP A 332 13.65 5.43 22.34
N ALA A 333 14.36 6.53 22.46
CA ALA A 333 14.42 7.56 21.41
C ALA A 333 15.73 7.53 20.60
N ALA A 334 16.36 6.36 20.49
CA ALA A 334 17.56 6.20 19.68
C ALA A 334 17.26 6.45 18.18
N ALA A 335 18.23 6.98 17.47
CA ALA A 335 18.15 7.25 16.04
C ALA A 335 19.45 6.84 15.35
N CYS A 336 19.38 6.71 14.02
CA CYS A 336 20.56 6.61 13.17
C CYS A 336 20.47 7.60 12.01
N CYS A 337 21.44 7.47 11.14
CA CYS A 337 21.39 7.81 9.72
C CYS A 337 21.45 9.30 9.39
N GLY A 338 21.38 10.19 10.38
CA GLY A 338 21.81 11.59 10.27
C GLY A 338 20.77 12.55 9.68
N GLU A 339 19.52 12.15 9.52
CA GLU A 339 18.44 13.06 9.13
C GLU A 339 18.26 14.17 10.18
N THR A 340 17.95 15.36 9.71
CA THR A 340 17.68 16.52 10.56
C THR A 340 16.21 16.90 10.40
N LYS A 341 15.55 17.21 11.51
CA LYS A 341 14.15 17.64 11.45
C LYS A 341 13.97 18.90 10.58
N PRO A 342 12.89 19.00 9.80
CA PRO A 342 12.58 20.22 9.05
C PRO A 342 12.43 21.44 9.97
N ALA A 343 12.62 22.63 9.41
CA ALA A 343 12.41 23.87 10.16
C ALA A 343 10.95 23.97 10.62
N GLY A 344 10.74 24.18 11.91
CA GLY A 344 9.42 24.24 12.52
C GLY A 344 8.81 22.87 12.92
N ALA A 345 9.37 21.78 12.45
CA ALA A 345 8.92 20.45 12.86
C ALA A 345 9.26 20.12 14.32
N PRO A 346 8.49 19.25 14.98
CA PRO A 346 8.78 18.81 16.35
C PRO A 346 10.05 17.96 16.40
N GLN A 347 10.50 17.64 17.60
CA GLN A 347 11.55 16.63 17.82
C GLN A 347 10.98 15.25 17.48
N PRO A 348 11.55 14.50 16.54
CA PRO A 348 10.94 13.26 16.02
C PRO A 348 10.60 12.25 17.13
N GLY A 349 11.54 11.93 17.99
CA GLY A 349 11.35 10.98 19.07
C GLY A 349 10.62 11.54 20.29
N LYS A 350 9.99 12.69 20.22
CA LYS A 350 9.30 13.36 21.35
C LYS A 350 10.22 13.67 22.55
N PHE A 351 10.98 12.68 23.01
CA PHE A 351 11.96 12.80 24.10
C PHE A 351 13.42 12.64 23.65
N GLY A 352 13.65 12.50 22.34
CA GLY A 352 14.96 12.31 21.71
C GLY A 352 14.91 12.35 20.19
N PRO A 353 15.99 11.95 19.53
CA PRO A 353 16.14 12.18 18.09
C PRO A 353 15.36 11.23 17.18
N GLY A 354 14.89 10.07 17.65
CA GLY A 354 14.21 9.08 16.81
C GLY A 354 13.25 8.17 17.56
N GLY A 355 12.73 7.17 16.84
CA GLY A 355 11.74 6.21 17.30
C GLY A 355 12.31 4.95 17.96
N GLY A 356 13.62 4.91 18.29
CA GLY A 356 14.23 3.79 19.00
C GLY A 356 14.70 2.63 18.13
N ARG A 357 15.43 1.69 18.75
CA ARG A 357 15.96 0.51 18.05
C ARG A 357 14.97 -0.65 18.07
N ILE A 358 14.48 -1.06 16.91
CA ILE A 358 13.40 -2.05 16.71
C ILE A 358 13.85 -3.34 16.03
N GLY A 359 14.81 -3.28 15.10
CA GLY A 359 15.21 -4.43 14.29
C GLY A 359 14.26 -4.73 13.13
N ALA A 360 14.74 -5.54 12.20
CA ALA A 360 13.93 -6.05 11.09
C ALA A 360 14.42 -7.44 10.65
N VAL A 361 13.52 -8.25 10.09
CA VAL A 361 13.89 -9.51 9.42
C VAL A 361 13.57 -9.38 7.93
N VAL A 362 14.54 -9.70 7.08
CA VAL A 362 14.39 -9.68 5.62
C VAL A 362 14.52 -11.10 5.09
N VAL A 363 13.47 -11.62 4.47
CA VAL A 363 13.43 -12.97 3.88
C VAL A 363 13.28 -12.88 2.36
N SER A 364 14.15 -13.54 1.62
CA SER A 364 14.09 -13.56 0.15
C SER A 364 14.99 -14.68 -0.40
N PRO A 365 14.71 -15.20 -1.61
CA PRO A 365 15.68 -16.02 -2.34
C PRO A 365 17.03 -15.31 -2.61
N PHE A 366 17.05 -13.97 -2.55
CA PHE A 366 18.25 -13.14 -2.76
C PHE A 366 19.03 -12.85 -1.48
N VAL A 367 18.55 -13.29 -0.33
CA VAL A 367 19.15 -13.04 1.00
C VAL A 367 19.84 -14.31 1.50
N LYS A 368 21.00 -14.15 2.14
CA LYS A 368 21.68 -15.26 2.79
C LYS A 368 20.96 -15.65 4.06
N ALA A 369 20.35 -16.82 4.06
CA ALA A 369 19.63 -17.35 5.22
C ALA A 369 20.53 -17.45 6.48
N GLY A 370 20.01 -17.01 7.63
CA GLY A 370 20.72 -16.99 8.90
C GLY A 370 21.82 -15.92 9.01
N SER A 371 21.85 -14.94 8.10
CA SER A 371 22.80 -13.82 8.19
C SER A 371 22.30 -12.74 9.16
N VAL A 372 23.24 -11.90 9.58
CA VAL A 372 23.01 -10.76 10.48
C VAL A 372 23.69 -9.54 9.91
N SER A 373 22.95 -8.44 9.77
CA SER A 373 23.48 -7.12 9.45
C SER A 373 23.52 -6.24 10.70
N ASN A 374 24.66 -5.54 10.86
CA ASN A 374 24.84 -4.53 11.89
C ASN A 374 24.99 -3.11 11.28
N VAL A 375 24.62 -2.96 10.01
CA VAL A 375 24.58 -1.65 9.35
C VAL A 375 23.36 -0.89 9.88
N PRO A 376 23.51 0.38 10.27
CA PRO A 376 22.37 1.19 10.70
C PRO A 376 21.42 1.49 9.55
N TYR A 377 20.14 1.22 9.76
CA TYR A 377 19.02 1.48 8.86
C TYR A 377 17.84 2.08 9.62
N ASN A 378 16.94 2.74 8.91
CA ASN A 378 15.67 3.25 9.43
C ASN A 378 14.56 3.15 8.37
N HIS A 379 13.38 3.69 8.64
CA HIS A 379 12.26 3.65 7.69
C HIS A 379 12.55 4.38 6.38
N TYR A 380 13.36 5.44 6.38
CA TYR A 380 13.79 6.10 5.14
C TYR A 380 14.76 5.20 4.35
N SER A 381 15.59 4.41 5.03
CA SER A 381 16.44 3.39 4.40
C SER A 381 15.59 2.30 3.72
N LEU A 382 14.49 1.90 4.35
CA LEU A 382 13.53 0.94 3.78
C LEU A 382 12.89 1.52 2.51
N LEU A 383 12.34 2.74 2.58
CA LEU A 383 11.74 3.41 1.44
C LEU A 383 12.76 3.54 0.29
N ARG A 384 13.97 4.05 0.56
CA ARG A 384 15.06 4.15 -0.41
C ARG A 384 15.37 2.80 -1.08
N SER A 385 15.40 1.72 -0.29
CA SER A 385 15.69 0.38 -0.80
C SER A 385 14.61 -0.10 -1.77
N ILE A 386 13.33 0.13 -1.44
CA ILE A 386 12.21 -0.22 -2.32
C ILE A 386 12.26 0.62 -3.60
N GLU A 387 12.47 1.91 -3.49
CA GLU A 387 12.63 2.81 -4.64
C GLU A 387 13.79 2.36 -5.56
N ASP A 388 14.93 1.99 -4.99
CA ASP A 388 16.06 1.46 -5.76
C ASP A 388 15.70 0.16 -6.51
N TRP A 389 15.00 -0.78 -5.88
CA TRP A 389 14.60 -2.05 -6.52
C TRP A 389 13.64 -1.84 -7.68
N PHE A 390 12.76 -0.88 -7.58
CA PHE A 390 11.81 -0.54 -8.65
C PHE A 390 12.35 0.49 -9.65
N GLY A 391 13.53 1.07 -9.40
CA GLY A 391 14.15 2.10 -10.25
C GLY A 391 13.39 3.43 -10.20
N LEU A 392 12.87 3.78 -9.03
CA LEU A 392 12.11 4.99 -8.77
C LEU A 392 13.03 6.11 -8.24
N PRO A 393 12.67 7.39 -8.41
CA PRO A 393 13.34 8.48 -7.72
C PRO A 393 13.08 8.39 -6.21
N HIS A 394 13.98 8.94 -5.40
CA HIS A 394 13.81 8.90 -3.94
C HIS A 394 12.91 10.05 -3.46
N LEU A 395 12.03 9.75 -2.49
CA LEU A 395 11.11 10.70 -1.86
C LEU A 395 11.66 11.23 -0.53
N GLY A 396 11.51 12.51 -0.31
CA GLY A 396 11.79 13.13 0.99
C GLY A 396 13.16 12.72 1.54
N TYR A 397 13.21 12.26 2.79
CA TYR A 397 14.48 11.81 3.39
C TYR A 397 15.05 10.51 2.84
N ALA A 398 14.31 9.75 2.04
CA ALA A 398 14.90 8.65 1.29
C ALA A 398 15.95 9.14 0.26
N ASP A 399 15.88 10.41 -0.18
CA ASP A 399 16.90 11.06 -1.04
C ASP A 399 18.07 11.67 -0.25
N GLN A 400 18.08 11.57 1.07
CA GLN A 400 19.12 12.18 1.89
C GLN A 400 20.50 11.64 1.52
N HIS A 401 21.48 12.55 1.33
CA HIS A 401 22.86 12.18 1.06
C HIS A 401 23.47 11.37 2.22
N GLY A 402 24.05 10.24 1.91
CA GLY A 402 24.67 9.35 2.89
C GLY A 402 23.73 8.35 3.56
N LEU A 403 22.42 8.41 3.32
CA LEU A 403 21.50 7.39 3.77
C LEU A 403 21.79 6.06 3.06
N SER A 404 21.92 4.98 3.82
CA SER A 404 22.16 3.64 3.27
C SER A 404 20.86 2.96 2.88
N ALA A 405 20.78 2.45 1.65
CA ALA A 405 19.81 1.39 1.29
C ALA A 405 20.33 0.02 1.75
N PHE A 406 19.46 -0.99 1.81
CA PHE A 406 19.86 -2.36 2.12
C PHE A 406 20.83 -2.88 1.06
N GLY A 407 22.04 -3.26 1.47
CA GLY A 407 23.16 -3.55 0.59
C GLY A 407 23.65 -5.00 0.61
N ALA A 408 24.93 -5.17 0.29
CA ALA A 408 25.60 -6.48 0.26
C ALA A 408 25.74 -7.15 1.64
N ASP A 409 25.47 -6.43 2.73
CA ASP A 409 25.35 -6.96 4.09
C ASP A 409 24.05 -7.76 4.29
N VAL A 410 23.02 -7.49 3.48
CA VAL A 410 21.71 -8.15 3.49
C VAL A 410 21.57 -9.13 2.33
N PHE A 411 22.00 -8.74 1.12
CA PHE A 411 21.78 -9.51 -0.10
C PHE A 411 22.98 -10.34 -0.54
N ASN A 412 22.74 -11.51 -1.11
CA ASN A 412 23.76 -12.38 -1.73
C ASN A 412 24.27 -11.82 -3.07
N VAL A 413 23.48 -11.00 -3.73
CA VAL A 413 23.76 -10.32 -4.99
C VAL A 413 23.54 -8.84 -4.75
N GLU A 414 24.45 -8.02 -5.23
CA GLU A 414 24.26 -6.57 -5.07
C GLU A 414 22.96 -6.15 -5.76
N PRO A 415 21.98 -5.62 -5.00
CA PRO A 415 20.75 -5.15 -5.62
C PRO A 415 21.08 -4.01 -6.57
N PRO A 416 20.30 -3.84 -7.63
CA PRO A 416 20.50 -2.73 -8.54
C PRO A 416 20.30 -1.41 -7.82
N ARG A 417 21.23 -0.51 -8.02
CA ARG A 417 21.10 0.88 -7.55
C ARG A 417 20.47 1.71 -8.66
N SER A 418 19.58 2.63 -8.30
CA SER A 418 19.14 3.68 -9.21
C SER A 418 20.39 4.40 -9.76
N LYS A 419 20.41 4.67 -11.05
CA LYS A 419 21.48 5.54 -11.60
C LYS A 419 21.26 6.93 -11.02
N PRO A 420 22.35 7.60 -10.56
CA PRO A 420 22.28 8.97 -10.06
C PRO A 420 21.78 9.94 -11.14
#